data_74558c708ce50b58f4ea33c8563e5d61
#
_entry.id   74558c708ce50b58f4ea33c8563e5d61
#
_cell.length_a   1.000
_cell.length_b   1.000
_cell.length_c   1.000
_cell.angle_alpha   90.00
_cell.angle_beta   90.00
_cell.angle_gamma   90.00
#
_symmetry.space_group_name_H-M   'P 1'
#
loop_
_entity.id
_entity.type
_entity.pdbx_description
1 polymer ?
#
loop_
_entity_poly.entity_id
_entity_poly.type
_entity_poly.pdbx_seq_one_letter_code
_entity_poly.pdbx_strand_id
1 'polypeptide(L)' 'PVSSPRMDAMAEIPPHLYKIYQQLDWVGQDLDHLAQALHLDAAELTGALMELELMGLCIQQSGLYLRCRPSH' A
#
# COMPACT_ATOMS: atom_id res chain seq x y z
N PRO A 1 -1.36 25.72 12.20
CA PRO A 1 -1.30 24.63 12.49
C PRO A 1 -1.62 23.63 11.53
N VAL A 2 -2.11 23.89 10.53
CA VAL A 2 -2.44 22.98 9.75
C VAL A 2 -1.48 22.63 8.83
N SER A 3 -0.69 21.71 9.00
CA SER A 3 0.24 21.29 8.12
C SER A 3 -0.37 20.73 6.94
N SER A 4 0.35 20.51 5.93
CA SER A 4 -0.11 19.98 4.76
C SER A 4 -0.53 18.57 4.94
N PRO A 5 -1.74 18.27 4.82
CA PRO A 5 -2.21 16.94 5.08
C PRO A 5 -1.62 15.91 4.16
N ARG A 6 -1.32 16.26 2.96
CA ARG A 6 -0.80 15.29 2.03
C ARG A 6 0.58 14.82 2.40
N MET A 7 1.43 15.73 2.81
CA MET A 7 2.74 15.34 3.23
C MET A 7 2.66 14.57 4.49
N ASP A 8 1.77 14.95 5.37
CA ASP A 8 1.59 14.26 6.62
C ASP A 8 1.09 12.85 6.40
N ALA A 9 0.24 12.65 5.42
CA ALA A 9 -0.29 11.33 5.15
C ALA A 9 0.84 10.38 4.75
N MET A 10 1.75 10.83 3.93
CA MET A 10 2.86 10.00 3.53
C MET A 10 3.79 9.74 4.71
N ALA A 11 4.01 10.72 5.52
CA ALA A 11 4.88 10.56 6.66
C ALA A 11 4.27 9.70 7.72
N GLU A 12 2.95 9.58 7.70
CA GLU A 12 2.25 8.81 8.71
C GLU A 12 2.06 7.35 8.34
N ILE A 13 2.54 6.90 7.21
CA ILE A 13 2.42 5.51 6.88
C ILE A 13 3.26 4.69 7.85
N PRO A 14 2.68 3.75 8.57
CA PRO A 14 3.44 2.92 9.49
C PRO A 14 4.56 2.18 8.76
N PRO A 15 5.68 1.95 9.41
CA PRO A 15 6.80 1.30 8.74
C PRO A 15 6.46 -0.04 8.09
N HIS A 16 5.62 -0.83 8.70
CA HIS A 16 5.25 -2.12 8.15
C HIS A 16 4.42 -1.97 6.87
N LEU A 17 3.63 -0.91 6.78
CA LEU A 17 2.85 -0.64 5.59
C LEU A 17 3.70 0.03 4.52
N TYR A 18 4.63 0.84 4.93
CA TYR A 18 5.49 1.56 4.01
C TYR A 18 6.34 0.60 3.18
N LYS A 19 6.82 -0.48 3.77
CA LYS A 19 7.56 -1.48 3.10
C LYS A 19 6.73 -2.10 1.99
N ILE A 20 5.47 -2.38 2.27
CA ILE A 20 4.55 -2.94 1.31
C ILE A 20 4.25 -1.93 0.22
N TYR A 21 4.02 -0.70 0.61
CA TYR A 21 3.74 0.37 -0.32
C TYR A 21 4.88 0.55 -1.30
N GLN A 22 6.12 0.46 -0.85
CA GLN A 22 7.27 0.58 -1.72
C GLN A 22 7.36 -0.55 -2.73
N GLN A 23 6.86 -1.72 -2.38
CA GLN A 23 6.88 -2.87 -3.25
C GLN A 23 5.83 -2.77 -4.36
N LEU A 24 4.78 -2.02 -4.15
CA LEU A 24 3.75 -1.83 -5.14
C LEU A 24 4.26 -0.95 -6.27
N ASP A 25 3.73 -1.14 -7.45
CA ASP A 25 4.08 -0.28 -8.56
C ASP A 25 2.81 0.18 -9.27
N TRP A 26 2.97 0.93 -10.34
CA TRP A 26 1.84 1.50 -11.05
C TRP A 26 1.23 0.52 -12.06
N VAL A 27 1.90 -0.57 -12.32
CA VAL A 27 1.47 -1.58 -13.25
C VAL A 27 0.55 -2.59 -12.57
N GLY A 28 0.88 -2.96 -11.37
CA GLY A 28 0.10 -3.91 -10.59
C GLY A 28 0.87 -5.17 -10.31
N GLN A 29 0.67 -5.72 -9.13
CA GLN A 29 1.31 -6.96 -8.73
C GLN A 29 0.31 -7.84 -8.02
N ASP A 30 0.39 -9.14 -8.22
CA ASP A 30 -0.54 -10.05 -7.58
C ASP A 30 -0.13 -10.32 -6.15
N LEU A 31 -1.04 -10.86 -5.38
CA LEU A 31 -0.83 -11.11 -3.97
C LEU A 31 0.32 -12.10 -3.75
N ASP A 32 0.38 -13.14 -4.53
CA ASP A 32 1.42 -14.15 -4.37
C ASP A 32 2.79 -13.56 -4.60
N HIS A 33 2.93 -12.73 -5.61
CA HIS A 33 4.20 -12.10 -5.92
C HIS A 33 4.63 -11.20 -4.78
N LEU A 34 3.70 -10.42 -4.25
CA LEU A 34 3.99 -9.54 -3.13
C LEU A 34 4.36 -10.33 -1.89
N ALA A 35 3.64 -11.40 -1.63
CA ALA A 35 3.91 -12.21 -0.45
C ALA A 35 5.31 -12.82 -0.51
N GLN A 36 5.71 -13.27 -1.66
CA GLN A 36 7.04 -13.84 -1.82
C GLN A 36 8.11 -12.77 -1.73
N ALA A 37 7.90 -11.64 -2.34
CA ALA A 37 8.87 -10.57 -2.32
C ALA A 37 9.09 -10.02 -0.93
N LEU A 38 8.03 -9.98 -0.13
CA LEU A 38 8.11 -9.39 1.20
C LEU A 38 8.26 -10.42 2.31
N HIS A 39 8.22 -11.69 1.97
CA HIS A 39 8.31 -12.78 2.94
C HIS A 39 7.20 -12.69 3.99
N LEU A 40 5.99 -12.42 3.52
CA LEU A 40 4.83 -12.32 4.40
C LEU A 40 3.82 -13.37 3.99
N ASP A 41 3.00 -13.81 4.95
CA ASP A 41 1.94 -14.70 4.61
C ASP A 41 0.82 -13.93 3.98
N ALA A 42 0.00 -14.63 3.20
CA ALA A 42 -1.08 -14.00 2.46
C ALA A 42 -2.06 -13.29 3.37
N ALA A 43 -2.34 -13.85 4.53
CA ALA A 43 -3.29 -13.24 5.46
C ALA A 43 -2.77 -11.93 6.00
N GLU A 44 -1.51 -11.89 6.39
CA GLU A 44 -0.90 -10.67 6.89
C GLU A 44 -0.85 -9.63 5.79
N LEU A 45 -0.46 -10.03 4.61
CA LEU A 45 -0.34 -9.13 3.48
C LEU A 45 -1.70 -8.57 3.08
N THR A 46 -2.72 -9.40 3.06
CA THR A 46 -4.07 -8.96 2.71
C THR A 46 -4.55 -7.90 3.69
N GLY A 47 -4.32 -8.10 4.97
CA GLY A 47 -4.72 -7.12 5.98
C GLY A 47 -4.00 -5.80 5.78
N ALA A 48 -2.72 -5.86 5.50
CA ALA A 48 -1.94 -4.65 5.29
C ALA A 48 -2.36 -3.92 4.02
N LEU A 49 -2.65 -4.67 2.96
CA LEU A 49 -3.11 -4.05 1.72
C LEU A 49 -4.48 -3.40 1.90
N MET A 50 -5.34 -3.99 2.72
CA MET A 50 -6.62 -3.37 3.04
C MET A 50 -6.43 -2.06 3.76
N GLU A 51 -5.48 -1.98 4.66
CA GLU A 51 -5.19 -0.74 5.35
C GLU A 51 -4.68 0.30 4.37
N LEU A 52 -3.83 -0.08 3.43
CA LEU A 52 -3.35 0.85 2.42
C LEU A 52 -4.48 1.33 1.52
N GLU A 53 -5.41 0.46 1.22
CA GLU A 53 -6.59 0.84 0.43
C GLU A 53 -7.42 1.88 1.16
N LEU A 54 -7.62 1.68 2.45
CA LEU A 54 -8.38 2.62 3.25
C LEU A 54 -7.68 3.97 3.35
N MET A 55 -6.38 3.98 3.26
CA MET A 55 -5.62 5.21 3.28
C MET A 55 -5.54 5.87 1.90
N GLY A 56 -6.05 5.20 0.88
CA GLY A 56 -6.03 5.74 -0.46
C GLY A 56 -4.69 5.57 -1.17
N LEU A 57 -3.85 4.68 -0.69
CA LEU A 57 -2.52 4.49 -1.23
C LEU A 57 -2.39 3.26 -2.12
N CYS A 58 -3.43 2.47 -2.19
CA CYS A 58 -3.42 1.23 -2.97
C CYS A 58 -4.81 0.96 -3.52
N ILE A 59 -4.90 0.41 -4.70
CA ILE A 59 -6.17 -0.05 -5.23
C ILE A 59 -6.00 -1.44 -5.78
N GLN A 60 -7.08 -2.17 -5.86
CA GLN A 60 -7.10 -3.49 -6.44
C GLN A 60 -7.86 -3.44 -7.75
N GLN A 61 -7.26 -3.97 -8.81
CA GLN A 61 -7.88 -3.95 -10.09
C GLN A 61 -7.55 -5.24 -10.81
N SER A 62 -8.52 -5.98 -11.21
CA SER A 62 -8.36 -7.24 -11.93
C SER A 62 -7.43 -8.22 -11.20
N GLY A 63 -7.55 -8.28 -9.91
CA GLY A 63 -6.73 -9.18 -9.09
C GLY A 63 -5.32 -8.70 -8.82
N LEU A 64 -4.99 -7.51 -9.26
CA LEU A 64 -3.66 -6.95 -9.01
C LEU A 64 -3.76 -5.76 -8.08
N TYR A 65 -2.71 -5.56 -7.29
CA TYR A 65 -2.66 -4.43 -6.36
C TYR A 65 -1.72 -3.38 -6.95
N LEU A 66 -2.23 -2.17 -7.06
CA LEU A 66 -1.47 -1.08 -7.67
C LEU A 66 -1.25 0.03 -6.68
N ARG A 67 -0.14 0.70 -6.82
CA ARG A 67 0.14 1.88 -6.01
C ARG A 67 -0.77 3.01 -6.46
N CYS A 68 -1.23 3.78 -5.50
CA CYS A 68 -2.08 4.90 -5.77
C CYS A 68 -1.48 6.11 -5.14
N ARG A 69 -1.55 7.25 -5.76
CA ARG A 69 -1.08 8.47 -5.13
C ARG A 69 -2.13 8.96 -4.21
N PRO A 70 -1.75 9.53 -3.09
CA PRO A 70 -2.72 10.15 -2.20
C PRO A 70 -3.37 11.26 -2.96
N SER A 71 -4.63 11.33 -2.93
CA SER A 71 -5.33 12.34 -3.61
C SER A 71 -5.26 13.58 -2.93
N HIS A 72 -5.22 14.57 -3.56
CA HIS A 72 -5.20 15.82 -2.95
C HIS A 72 -6.34 16.16 -2.17
#